data_083b1101176e07ffadfc41660aca7885
#
_entry.id   083b1101176e07ffadfc41660aca7885
#
_cell.length_a   1.000
_cell.length_b   1.000
_cell.length_c   1.000
_cell.angle_alpha   90.00
_cell.angle_beta   90.00
_cell.angle_gamma   90.00
#
_symmetry.space_group_name_H-M   'P 1'
#
loop_
_entity.id
_entity.type
_entity.pdbx_description
1 polymer ?
#
loop_
_entity_poly.entity_id
_entity_poly.type
_entity_poly.pdbx_seq_one_letter_code
_entity_poly.pdbx_strand_id
1 'polypeptide(L)'
;MSLFVLLSLTLLLNGCTTTKLTEDTSNNPPSKSATQSQSNTDDKSKPIKETPKATESKNKPSTENSETKDINLKLGDSGEKVKELQLKLNKFSYNLTIDGEFGTSTDFAVRNFQSKVKISSDGVVGSLTLKLLDSTPAKDPYIYRPAEKNSESAQASSSDSSYESFINSKDCPSNTDYYIYTNLSNHSVCIFTGSNHNWKLAKSFACSVGKSSTPTIRGHFSVGSRGTYFVTDNGLICKYFTQISGNYLFHSILYDKNGNVVDSRLGASISHGCIRLALENAKYIYDNIPSSTSIWIQ
;
A
#
# COMPACT_ATOMS: atom_id res chain seq x y z
N MET A 1 22.55 68.37 -8.38
CA MET A 1 21.68 68.89 -7.32
C MET A 1 21.05 67.66 -6.70
N SER A 2 21.50 67.33 -5.52
CA SER A 2 21.09 66.23 -4.69
C SER A 2 19.80 66.56 -3.97
N LEU A 3 18.87 65.60 -3.88
CA LEU A 3 17.82 65.67 -2.88
C LEU A 3 17.70 64.32 -2.17
N PHE A 4 18.31 64.28 -0.99
CA PHE A 4 18.14 63.21 -0.01
C PHE A 4 16.79 63.41 0.69
N VAL A 5 15.93 62.40 0.69
CA VAL A 5 14.78 62.36 1.61
C VAL A 5 15.08 61.28 2.63
N LEU A 6 15.37 61.68 3.85
CA LEU A 6 15.35 60.86 5.03
C LEU A 6 13.90 60.62 5.42
N LEU A 7 13.51 59.35 5.58
CA LEU A 7 12.26 59.01 6.27
C LEU A 7 12.59 58.28 7.57
N SER A 8 12.21 58.92 8.65
CA SER A 8 12.46 58.51 10.02
C SER A 8 11.59 57.31 10.45
N LEU A 9 12.28 56.39 11.09
CA LEU A 9 11.74 55.22 11.75
C LEU A 9 11.18 55.60 13.14
N THR A 10 9.87 55.51 13.37
CA THR A 10 9.29 55.60 14.70
C THR A 10 8.98 54.20 15.22
N LEU A 11 9.75 53.79 16.22
CA LEU A 11 9.51 52.64 17.07
C LEU A 11 8.33 52.97 18.03
N LEU A 12 7.31 52.21 18.01
CA LEU A 12 6.31 52.17 19.08
C LEU A 12 6.47 50.84 19.87
N LEU A 13 7.04 50.95 21.04
CA LEU A 13 7.04 49.97 22.10
C LEU A 13 5.72 50.09 22.86
N ASN A 14 4.92 49.03 22.93
CA ASN A 14 3.87 48.81 23.95
C ASN A 14 4.02 47.36 24.38
N GLY A 15 4.49 47.05 25.52
CA GLY A 15 3.83 47.10 26.78
C GLY A 15 3.35 45.69 27.13
N CYS A 16 4.23 44.99 27.88
CA CYS A 16 4.03 43.69 28.50
C CYS A 16 2.90 43.78 29.57
N THR A 17 1.89 42.88 29.53
CA THR A 17 1.12 42.53 30.69
C THR A 17 1.11 41.01 30.85
N THR A 18 1.87 40.58 31.83
CA THR A 18 1.84 39.23 32.40
C THR A 18 0.55 39.09 33.24
N THR A 19 -0.28 38.14 32.87
CA THR A 19 -1.29 37.60 33.77
C THR A 19 -0.91 36.17 34.15
N LYS A 20 -0.54 36.04 35.42
CA LYS A 20 -0.42 34.79 36.16
C LYS A 20 -1.82 34.17 36.28
N LEU A 21 -1.99 32.94 35.93
CA LEU A 21 -3.12 32.12 36.35
C LEU A 21 -2.57 30.91 37.12
N THR A 22 -3.09 30.82 38.32
CA THR A 22 -2.84 29.90 39.39
C THR A 22 -3.19 28.46 39.03
N GLU A 23 -2.34 27.56 39.54
CA GLU A 23 -2.60 26.12 39.68
C GLU A 23 -3.89 25.89 40.44
N ASP A 24 -4.70 24.96 39.95
CA ASP A 24 -5.65 24.27 40.81
C ASP A 24 -5.51 22.75 40.59
N THR A 25 -5.20 22.12 41.69
CA THR A 25 -4.94 20.70 41.87
C THR A 25 -6.23 19.95 42.15
N SER A 26 -6.21 18.64 41.88
CA SER A 26 -7.11 17.61 42.46
C SER A 26 -8.27 17.21 41.54
N ASN A 27 -8.45 15.97 41.12
CA ASN A 27 -8.62 14.76 41.86
C ASN A 27 -8.70 13.55 40.96
N ASN A 28 -7.92 12.57 41.25
CA ASN A 28 -8.07 11.20 40.81
C ASN A 28 -8.98 10.47 41.80
N PRO A 29 -9.91 9.64 41.45
CA PRO A 29 -10.43 8.62 42.37
C PRO A 29 -10.06 7.20 41.93
N PRO A 30 -10.12 6.24 42.82
CA PRO A 30 -9.20 5.14 42.89
C PRO A 30 -9.74 3.82 42.28
N SER A 31 -8.77 2.99 41.93
CA SER A 31 -8.84 1.54 41.75
C SER A 31 -9.43 0.83 42.99
N LYS A 32 -10.28 -0.18 42.74
CA LYS A 32 -10.52 -1.33 43.65
C LYS A 32 -10.59 -2.57 42.76
N SER A 33 -9.61 -3.39 42.75
CA SER A 33 -9.13 -4.41 43.68
C SER A 33 -10.11 -5.58 43.92
N ALA A 34 -9.69 -6.70 43.37
CA ALA A 34 -9.62 -8.06 43.86
C ALA A 34 -10.86 -8.73 44.48
N THR A 35 -11.11 -9.94 44.03
CA THR A 35 -11.24 -11.09 44.91
C THR A 35 -10.90 -12.39 44.21
N GLN A 36 -9.93 -13.08 44.75
CA GLN A 36 -9.59 -14.50 44.52
C GLN A 36 -10.70 -15.39 45.05
N SER A 37 -10.86 -16.55 44.40
CA SER A 37 -11.24 -17.76 45.10
C SER A 37 -10.65 -18.98 44.41
N GLN A 38 -9.79 -19.65 45.14
CA GLN A 38 -9.27 -20.99 44.89
C GLN A 38 -10.31 -22.04 45.26
N SER A 39 -10.30 -23.17 44.56
CA SER A 39 -10.32 -24.49 45.25
C SER A 39 -10.00 -25.61 44.25
N ASN A 40 -8.96 -26.28 44.57
CA ASN A 40 -8.54 -27.67 44.36
C ASN A 40 -9.65 -28.70 44.15
N THR A 41 -9.37 -29.74 43.33
CA THR A 41 -8.91 -31.06 43.80
C THR A 41 -8.62 -31.99 42.60
N ASP A 42 -7.44 -32.61 42.68
CA ASP A 42 -6.97 -33.94 42.29
C ASP A 42 -7.93 -34.94 41.59
N ASP A 43 -7.43 -35.60 40.51
CA ASP A 43 -7.06 -37.02 40.63
C ASP A 43 -6.28 -37.54 39.42
N LYS A 44 -5.42 -38.49 39.75
CA LYS A 44 -4.42 -39.24 38.99
C LYS A 44 -5.01 -40.08 37.86
N SER A 45 -4.23 -40.26 36.81
CA SER A 45 -3.54 -41.51 36.51
C SER A 45 -2.84 -41.51 35.15
N LYS A 46 -1.59 -41.93 35.23
CA LYS A 46 -0.62 -42.28 34.17
C LYS A 46 -0.63 -43.81 34.02
N PRO A 47 0.11 -44.42 33.15
CA PRO A 47 0.50 -44.28 31.74
C PRO A 47 0.28 -45.55 30.91
N ILE A 48 0.42 -45.52 29.58
CA ILE A 48 1.04 -46.66 28.85
C ILE A 48 1.75 -46.17 27.58
N LYS A 49 2.94 -46.62 27.50
CA LYS A 49 3.99 -46.57 26.51
C LYS A 49 3.72 -47.65 25.47
N GLU A 50 4.01 -47.39 24.21
CA GLU A 50 4.75 -48.29 23.33
C GLU A 50 4.92 -47.71 21.92
N THR A 51 6.16 -47.45 21.55
CA THR A 51 6.72 -47.56 20.20
C THR A 51 7.33 -48.98 20.12
N PRO A 52 7.35 -49.67 18.98
CA PRO A 52 8.37 -49.41 18.00
C PRO A 52 8.09 -49.84 16.54
N LYS A 53 8.96 -49.38 15.67
CA LYS A 53 9.74 -50.15 14.69
C LYS A 53 9.54 -49.77 13.22
N ALA A 54 10.64 -49.28 12.70
CA ALA A 54 10.98 -49.13 11.30
C ALA A 54 10.93 -50.44 10.52
N THR A 55 10.59 -50.35 9.24
CA THR A 55 11.11 -51.30 8.24
C THR A 55 11.31 -50.57 6.92
N GLU A 56 12.55 -50.52 6.48
CA GLU A 56 12.99 -50.23 5.14
C GLU A 56 12.42 -51.23 4.14
N SER A 57 12.15 -50.80 2.93
CA SER A 57 12.69 -51.46 1.74
C SER A 57 12.22 -50.89 0.40
N LYS A 58 13.21 -50.48 -0.39
CA LYS A 58 13.45 -50.69 -1.81
C LYS A 58 12.72 -49.92 -2.87
N ASN A 59 13.53 -49.14 -3.54
CA ASN A 59 13.51 -48.68 -4.93
C ASN A 59 12.85 -49.63 -5.92
N LYS A 60 12.02 -49.04 -6.80
CA LYS A 60 12.05 -49.32 -8.25
C LYS A 60 11.45 -48.16 -9.02
N PRO A 61 12.06 -47.73 -10.13
CA PRO A 61 11.57 -46.64 -10.95
C PRO A 61 10.52 -47.17 -11.90
N SER A 62 9.44 -46.42 -12.09
CA SER A 62 8.60 -46.60 -13.25
C SER A 62 7.80 -45.35 -13.57
N THR A 63 8.09 -44.81 -14.73
CA THR A 63 7.19 -44.31 -15.74
C THR A 63 6.40 -43.05 -15.38
N GLU A 64 6.79 -41.99 -16.11
CA GLU A 64 5.96 -40.83 -16.38
C GLU A 64 4.49 -41.24 -16.56
N ASN A 65 3.67 -40.80 -15.64
CA ASN A 65 2.26 -40.66 -15.90
C ASN A 65 1.90 -39.22 -15.46
N SER A 66 1.53 -38.40 -16.45
CA SER A 66 1.09 -37.05 -16.34
C SER A 66 -0.22 -37.00 -15.54
N GLU A 67 -0.13 -37.13 -14.22
CA GLU A 67 -1.19 -36.75 -13.31
C GLU A 67 -1.11 -35.25 -13.06
N THR A 68 -2.06 -34.51 -13.60
CA THR A 68 -2.37 -33.14 -13.21
C THR A 68 -2.83 -33.15 -11.76
N LYS A 69 -1.84 -33.23 -10.84
CA LYS A 69 -2.06 -33.03 -9.42
C LYS A 69 -2.58 -31.60 -9.27
N ASP A 70 -3.75 -31.44 -8.67
CA ASP A 70 -4.36 -30.15 -8.40
C ASP A 70 -3.35 -29.23 -7.73
N ILE A 71 -2.82 -28.29 -8.52
CA ILE A 71 -1.87 -27.28 -8.05
C ILE A 71 -2.74 -26.18 -7.43
N ASN A 72 -2.70 -26.03 -6.11
CA ASN A 72 -3.37 -24.97 -5.38
C ASN A 72 -2.32 -24.12 -4.68
N LEU A 73 -1.64 -23.25 -5.43
CA LEU A 73 -0.68 -22.30 -4.84
C LEU A 73 -1.42 -21.12 -4.21
N LYS A 74 -0.98 -20.69 -3.03
CA LYS A 74 -1.58 -19.58 -2.27
C LYS A 74 -0.55 -18.89 -1.40
N LEU A 75 -0.95 -17.81 -0.79
CA LEU A 75 -0.12 -17.05 0.16
C LEU A 75 0.50 -17.98 1.22
N GLY A 76 1.82 -17.88 1.38
CA GLY A 76 2.63 -18.67 2.29
C GLY A 76 3.30 -19.89 1.66
N ASP A 77 2.93 -20.28 0.45
CA ASP A 77 3.61 -21.36 -0.27
C ASP A 77 4.95 -20.89 -0.83
N SER A 78 5.87 -21.83 -1.07
CA SER A 78 7.17 -21.53 -1.64
C SER A 78 7.69 -22.67 -2.54
N GLY A 79 8.69 -22.36 -3.35
CA GLY A 79 9.40 -23.32 -4.20
C GLY A 79 9.31 -23.01 -5.70
N GLU A 80 9.74 -23.98 -6.52
CA GLU A 80 9.90 -23.79 -7.95
C GLU A 80 8.59 -23.48 -8.69
N LYS A 81 7.48 -24.09 -8.28
CA LYS A 81 6.15 -23.79 -8.84
C LYS A 81 5.70 -22.35 -8.59
N VAL A 82 6.12 -21.74 -7.48
CA VAL A 82 5.87 -20.32 -7.20
C VAL A 82 6.73 -19.44 -8.12
N LYS A 83 7.99 -19.80 -8.38
CA LYS A 83 8.82 -19.09 -9.38
C LYS A 83 8.22 -19.13 -10.78
N GLU A 84 7.73 -20.30 -11.20
CA GLU A 84 7.03 -20.43 -12.48
C GLU A 84 5.79 -19.53 -12.55
N LEU A 85 5.02 -19.47 -11.48
CA LEU A 85 3.86 -18.57 -11.35
C LEU A 85 4.28 -17.10 -11.45
N GLN A 86 5.32 -16.69 -10.70
CA GLN A 86 5.85 -15.33 -10.74
C GLN A 86 6.33 -14.95 -12.14
N LEU A 87 7.00 -15.87 -12.85
CA LEU A 87 7.38 -15.69 -14.25
C LEU A 87 6.17 -15.49 -15.15
N LYS A 88 5.11 -16.30 -14.99
CA LYS A 88 3.87 -16.16 -15.76
C LYS A 88 3.18 -14.83 -15.49
N LEU A 89 3.05 -14.44 -14.23
CA LEU A 89 2.48 -13.15 -13.83
C LEU A 89 3.31 -11.97 -14.37
N ASN A 90 4.62 -12.07 -14.40
CA ASN A 90 5.49 -11.02 -14.94
C ASN A 90 5.30 -10.79 -16.44
N LYS A 91 4.79 -11.76 -17.22
CA LYS A 91 4.36 -11.52 -18.60
C LYS A 91 3.24 -10.49 -18.69
N PHE A 92 2.47 -10.32 -17.62
CA PHE A 92 1.42 -9.31 -17.48
C PHE A 92 1.91 -8.05 -16.76
N SER A 93 3.23 -7.87 -16.67
CA SER A 93 3.90 -6.70 -16.08
C SER A 93 3.65 -6.49 -14.58
N TYR A 94 3.46 -7.58 -13.81
CA TYR A 94 3.35 -7.46 -12.36
C TYR A 94 4.69 -7.16 -11.68
N ASN A 95 5.82 -7.31 -12.39
CA ASN A 95 7.18 -7.00 -11.92
C ASN A 95 7.52 -7.61 -10.55
N LEU A 96 7.10 -8.86 -10.35
CA LEU A 96 7.39 -9.61 -9.14
C LEU A 96 8.87 -10.00 -9.11
N THR A 97 9.47 -10.00 -7.93
CA THR A 97 10.72 -10.70 -7.68
C THR A 97 10.47 -12.20 -7.86
N ILE A 98 11.33 -12.87 -8.62
CA ILE A 98 11.25 -14.32 -8.84
C ILE A 98 12.07 -15.01 -7.74
N ASP A 99 11.55 -14.94 -6.51
CA ASP A 99 12.20 -15.49 -5.32
C ASP A 99 11.67 -16.88 -4.95
N GLY A 100 10.55 -17.27 -5.54
CA GLY A 100 9.90 -18.54 -5.22
C GLY A 100 9.06 -18.47 -3.93
N GLU A 101 8.83 -17.28 -3.39
CA GLU A 101 7.98 -17.08 -2.23
C GLU A 101 6.62 -16.53 -2.66
N PHE A 102 5.53 -17.23 -2.34
CA PHE A 102 4.19 -16.72 -2.55
C PHE A 102 3.87 -15.71 -1.44
N GLY A 103 4.56 -14.57 -1.50
CA GLY A 103 4.36 -13.46 -0.58
C GLY A 103 3.15 -12.60 -0.96
N THR A 104 2.95 -11.51 -0.22
CA THR A 104 1.83 -10.58 -0.42
C THR A 104 1.81 -9.94 -1.81
N SER A 105 2.97 -9.70 -2.42
CA SER A 105 3.06 -9.16 -3.79
C SER A 105 2.57 -10.18 -4.82
N THR A 106 2.92 -11.46 -4.65
CA THR A 106 2.46 -12.56 -5.51
C THR A 106 0.95 -12.78 -5.33
N ASP A 107 0.43 -12.77 -4.08
CA ASP A 107 -1.01 -12.87 -3.80
C ASP A 107 -1.79 -11.72 -4.45
N PHE A 108 -1.29 -10.49 -4.33
CA PHE A 108 -1.89 -9.35 -5.02
C PHE A 108 -1.95 -9.54 -6.53
N ALA A 109 -0.85 -9.95 -7.15
CA ALA A 109 -0.79 -10.17 -8.60
C ALA A 109 -1.79 -11.24 -9.05
N VAL A 110 -1.89 -12.34 -8.30
CA VAL A 110 -2.84 -13.41 -8.56
C VAL A 110 -4.28 -12.90 -8.48
N ARG A 111 -4.67 -12.24 -7.37
CA ARG A 111 -6.03 -11.70 -7.20
C ARG A 111 -6.37 -10.65 -8.25
N ASN A 112 -5.43 -9.78 -8.58
CA ASN A 112 -5.65 -8.80 -9.63
C ASN A 112 -5.84 -9.46 -10.99
N PHE A 113 -5.02 -10.45 -11.35
CA PHE A 113 -5.19 -11.22 -12.56
C PHE A 113 -6.56 -11.91 -12.60
N GLN A 114 -6.92 -12.66 -11.55
CA GLN A 114 -8.21 -13.34 -11.41
C GLN A 114 -9.40 -12.38 -11.61
N SER A 115 -9.34 -11.22 -10.97
CA SER A 115 -10.35 -10.16 -11.12
C SER A 115 -10.46 -9.67 -12.56
N LYS A 116 -9.32 -9.46 -13.25
CA LYS A 116 -9.28 -8.97 -14.63
C LYS A 116 -9.81 -9.99 -15.62
N VAL A 117 -9.54 -11.28 -15.40
CA VAL A 117 -10.10 -12.36 -16.23
C VAL A 117 -11.50 -12.81 -15.77
N LYS A 118 -12.12 -12.08 -14.81
CA LYS A 118 -13.50 -12.27 -14.33
C LYS A 118 -13.77 -13.65 -13.73
N ILE A 119 -12.82 -14.19 -12.97
CA ILE A 119 -13.00 -15.37 -12.10
C ILE A 119 -12.96 -14.95 -10.63
N SER A 120 -13.22 -15.90 -9.71
CA SER A 120 -13.10 -15.64 -8.27
C SER A 120 -11.70 -15.12 -7.93
N SER A 121 -11.64 -13.98 -7.26
CA SER A 121 -10.39 -13.30 -6.86
C SER A 121 -9.96 -13.76 -5.45
N ASP A 122 -9.82 -15.08 -5.29
CA ASP A 122 -9.55 -15.74 -4.00
C ASP A 122 -8.07 -15.86 -3.65
N GLY A 123 -7.17 -15.51 -4.60
CA GLY A 123 -5.72 -15.61 -4.40
C GLY A 123 -5.19 -17.05 -4.47
N VAL A 124 -6.04 -18.02 -4.82
CA VAL A 124 -5.65 -19.42 -4.97
C VAL A 124 -5.43 -19.76 -6.44
N VAL A 125 -4.23 -20.21 -6.77
CA VAL A 125 -3.84 -20.56 -8.13
C VAL A 125 -4.15 -22.03 -8.39
N GLY A 126 -5.37 -22.31 -8.76
CA GLY A 126 -5.79 -23.63 -9.23
C GLY A 126 -5.59 -23.79 -10.75
N SER A 127 -6.05 -24.95 -11.27
CA SER A 127 -5.94 -25.30 -12.69
C SER A 127 -6.58 -24.27 -13.62
N LEU A 128 -7.71 -23.66 -13.22
CA LEU A 128 -8.36 -22.60 -14.01
C LEU A 128 -7.50 -21.34 -14.10
N THR A 129 -6.93 -20.87 -12.97
CA THR A 129 -6.06 -19.69 -12.96
C THR A 129 -4.83 -19.92 -13.83
N LEU A 130 -4.19 -21.10 -13.72
CA LEU A 130 -3.04 -21.45 -14.54
C LEU A 130 -3.39 -21.48 -16.03
N LYS A 131 -4.49 -22.12 -16.39
CA LYS A 131 -4.97 -22.16 -17.78
C LYS A 131 -5.19 -20.77 -18.33
N LEU A 132 -5.78 -19.86 -17.57
CA LEU A 132 -6.01 -18.48 -17.98
C LEU A 132 -4.70 -17.68 -18.09
N LEU A 133 -3.74 -17.89 -17.17
CA LEU A 133 -2.40 -17.30 -17.27
C LEU A 133 -1.68 -17.71 -18.57
N ASP A 134 -1.89 -18.95 -19.02
CA ASP A 134 -1.27 -19.46 -20.24
C ASP A 134 -2.01 -19.06 -21.51
N SER A 135 -3.33 -18.95 -21.46
CA SER A 135 -4.19 -18.67 -22.64
C SER A 135 -4.52 -17.20 -22.86
N THR A 136 -4.41 -16.35 -21.82
CA THR A 136 -4.70 -14.92 -21.95
C THR A 136 -3.53 -14.20 -22.62
N PRO A 137 -3.78 -13.37 -23.65
CA PRO A 137 -2.72 -12.60 -24.27
C PRO A 137 -2.06 -11.64 -23.28
N ALA A 138 -0.74 -11.68 -23.15
CA ALA A 138 0.01 -10.79 -22.26
C ALA A 138 -0.16 -9.29 -22.60
N LYS A 139 -0.68 -8.99 -23.79
CA LYS A 139 -0.98 -7.62 -24.25
C LYS A 139 -2.43 -7.21 -24.06
N ASP A 140 -3.22 -7.97 -23.27
CA ASP A 140 -4.60 -7.60 -22.96
C ASP A 140 -4.63 -6.26 -22.21
N PRO A 141 -5.32 -5.22 -22.72
CA PRO A 141 -5.38 -3.89 -22.11
C PRO A 141 -6.09 -3.88 -20.74
N TYR A 142 -6.85 -4.93 -20.42
CA TYR A 142 -7.58 -5.05 -19.15
C TYR A 142 -6.75 -5.67 -18.03
N ILE A 143 -5.57 -6.23 -18.34
CA ILE A 143 -4.68 -6.79 -17.32
C ILE A 143 -3.69 -5.72 -16.86
N TYR A 144 -3.46 -5.69 -15.56
CA TYR A 144 -2.57 -4.74 -14.91
C TYR A 144 -1.20 -4.72 -15.57
N ARG A 145 -0.75 -3.52 -15.94
CA ARG A 145 0.62 -3.25 -16.37
C ARG A 145 1.16 -2.14 -15.50
N PRO A 146 2.07 -2.43 -14.55
CA PRO A 146 2.91 -1.39 -14.01
C PRO A 146 3.70 -0.76 -15.17
N ALA A 147 3.86 0.55 -15.14
CA ALA A 147 4.72 1.23 -16.10
C ALA A 147 6.10 0.55 -16.10
N GLU A 148 6.52 0.04 -17.26
CA GLU A 148 7.81 -0.62 -17.43
C GLU A 148 8.94 0.35 -17.09
N LYS A 149 9.90 -0.11 -16.30
CA LYS A 149 11.23 0.47 -16.29
C LYS A 149 11.90 0.13 -17.62
N ASN A 150 11.63 0.86 -18.68
CA ASN A 150 12.46 0.83 -19.86
C ASN A 150 13.68 1.74 -19.64
N SER A 151 14.82 1.12 -19.45
CA SER A 151 16.07 1.67 -19.93
C SER A 151 15.96 1.81 -21.45
N GLU A 152 16.06 3.08 -21.91
CA GLU A 152 16.19 3.52 -23.28
C GLU A 152 14.95 3.49 -24.19
N SER A 153 14.55 4.69 -24.60
CA SER A 153 13.51 5.08 -25.56
C SER A 153 12.06 4.84 -25.14
N ALA A 154 11.61 5.58 -24.11
CA ALA A 154 10.20 5.73 -23.82
C ALA A 154 9.56 6.70 -24.82
N GLN A 155 8.76 6.20 -25.71
CA GLN A 155 7.66 6.97 -26.27
C GLN A 155 6.64 7.10 -25.13
N ALA A 156 6.65 8.25 -24.42
CA ALA A 156 5.69 8.58 -23.39
C ALA A 156 4.27 8.32 -23.93
N SER A 157 3.47 7.54 -23.19
CA SER A 157 2.06 7.39 -23.53
C SER A 157 1.42 8.78 -23.55
N SER A 158 0.46 9.03 -24.41
CA SER A 158 -0.21 10.34 -24.55
C SER A 158 -0.82 10.86 -23.25
N SER A 159 -1.09 9.99 -22.28
CA SER A 159 -1.55 10.34 -20.93
C SER A 159 -0.44 10.84 -20.01
N ASP A 160 0.78 10.31 -20.12
CA ASP A 160 1.91 10.69 -19.26
C ASP A 160 2.42 12.08 -19.62
N SER A 161 2.52 12.38 -20.91
CA SER A 161 2.88 13.72 -21.40
C SER A 161 1.79 14.75 -21.02
N SER A 162 0.53 14.36 -20.89
CA SER A 162 -0.55 15.25 -20.50
C SER A 162 -0.46 15.66 -19.03
N TYR A 163 -0.09 14.74 -18.11
CA TYR A 163 0.11 15.05 -16.70
C TYR A 163 1.36 15.95 -16.48
N GLU A 164 2.46 15.68 -17.19
CA GLU A 164 3.63 16.56 -17.13
C GLU A 164 3.31 17.98 -17.62
N SER A 165 2.66 18.08 -18.78
CA SER A 165 2.26 19.38 -19.33
C SER A 165 1.31 20.11 -18.39
N PHE A 166 0.34 19.41 -17.81
CA PHE A 166 -0.61 19.98 -16.87
C PHE A 166 0.09 20.52 -15.62
N ILE A 167 0.91 19.72 -14.95
CA ILE A 167 1.61 20.13 -13.71
C ILE A 167 2.57 21.27 -13.99
N ASN A 168 3.33 21.25 -15.09
CA ASN A 168 4.28 22.28 -15.46
C ASN A 168 3.62 23.60 -15.90
N SER A 169 2.34 23.55 -16.28
CA SER A 169 1.55 24.78 -16.57
C SER A 169 1.06 25.48 -15.30
N LYS A 170 1.22 24.87 -14.13
CA LYS A 170 0.75 25.37 -12.83
C LYS A 170 1.94 25.77 -11.97
N ASP A 171 1.66 26.64 -10.99
CA ASP A 171 2.62 26.92 -9.92
C ASP A 171 2.50 25.82 -8.86
N CYS A 172 3.44 24.88 -8.91
CA CYS A 172 3.46 23.66 -8.10
C CYS A 172 4.81 23.52 -7.36
N PRO A 173 5.13 24.44 -6.42
CA PRO A 173 6.39 24.37 -5.68
C PRO A 173 6.40 23.17 -4.71
N SER A 174 7.57 22.62 -4.48
CA SER A 174 7.79 21.61 -3.44
C SER A 174 9.11 21.90 -2.71
N ASN A 175 9.16 21.53 -1.42
CA ASN A 175 10.38 21.65 -0.60
C ASN A 175 11.37 20.50 -0.86
N THR A 176 11.04 19.58 -1.77
CA THR A 176 11.86 18.43 -2.15
C THR A 176 11.88 18.29 -3.67
N ASP A 177 12.74 17.42 -4.18
CA ASP A 177 12.79 17.09 -5.60
C ASP A 177 11.63 16.19 -6.06
N TYR A 178 10.57 16.09 -5.24
CA TYR A 178 9.37 15.33 -5.52
C TYR A 178 8.12 16.19 -5.42
N TYR A 179 7.10 15.79 -6.19
CA TYR A 179 5.75 16.36 -6.13
C TYR A 179 4.72 15.23 -6.30
N ILE A 180 3.66 15.24 -5.51
CA ILE A 180 2.55 14.29 -5.63
C ILE A 180 1.32 15.00 -6.17
N TYR A 181 0.76 14.50 -7.26
CA TYR A 181 -0.53 14.93 -7.78
C TYR A 181 -1.52 13.76 -7.73
N THR A 182 -2.69 13.98 -7.15
CA THR A 182 -3.78 13.00 -7.11
C THR A 182 -4.97 13.53 -7.87
N ASN A 183 -5.38 12.81 -8.92
CA ASN A 183 -6.60 13.07 -9.66
C ASN A 183 -7.70 12.14 -9.15
N LEU A 184 -8.66 12.68 -8.39
CA LEU A 184 -9.74 11.90 -7.79
C LEU A 184 -10.71 11.37 -8.83
N SER A 185 -10.93 12.11 -9.93
CA SER A 185 -11.85 11.71 -11.00
C SER A 185 -11.30 10.54 -11.80
N ASN A 186 -9.99 10.51 -12.02
CA ASN A 186 -9.31 9.44 -12.76
C ASN A 186 -8.78 8.33 -11.85
N HIS A 187 -8.99 8.45 -10.52
CA HIS A 187 -8.49 7.51 -9.52
C HIS A 187 -6.99 7.22 -9.70
N SER A 188 -6.19 8.29 -9.84
CA SER A 188 -4.75 8.17 -10.08
C SER A 188 -3.94 9.02 -9.12
N VAL A 189 -2.78 8.50 -8.71
CA VAL A 189 -1.72 9.20 -7.98
C VAL A 189 -0.48 9.26 -8.87
N CYS A 190 -0.03 10.46 -9.18
CA CYS A 190 1.15 10.71 -10.00
C CYS A 190 2.28 11.23 -9.11
N ILE A 191 3.45 10.64 -9.22
CA ILE A 191 4.67 11.07 -8.55
C ILE A 191 5.57 11.72 -9.59
N PHE A 192 5.98 12.94 -9.32
CA PHE A 192 6.90 13.67 -10.18
C PHE A 192 8.24 13.86 -9.48
N THR A 193 9.30 13.97 -10.26
CA THR A 193 10.63 14.36 -9.83
C THR A 193 11.06 15.61 -10.60
N GLY A 194 11.85 16.49 -9.95
CA GLY A 194 12.34 17.73 -10.56
C GLY A 194 12.10 18.95 -9.70
N SER A 195 11.57 20.02 -10.29
CA SER A 195 11.28 21.28 -9.61
C SER A 195 10.08 21.98 -10.25
N ASN A 196 9.61 23.05 -9.62
CA ASN A 196 8.48 23.84 -10.12
C ASN A 196 8.67 24.23 -11.59
N HIS A 197 7.66 24.03 -12.42
CA HIS A 197 7.63 24.19 -13.87
C HIS A 197 8.57 23.26 -14.67
N ASN A 198 9.27 22.34 -14.00
CA ASN A 198 10.17 21.37 -14.64
C ASN A 198 10.03 19.97 -14.03
N TRP A 199 8.80 19.59 -13.76
CA TRP A 199 8.44 18.27 -13.22
C TRP A 199 8.44 17.21 -14.31
N LYS A 200 9.00 16.03 -13.99
CA LYS A 200 8.97 14.83 -14.82
C LYS A 200 8.20 13.73 -14.12
N LEU A 201 7.28 13.09 -14.82
CA LEU A 201 6.50 11.99 -14.27
C LEU A 201 7.39 10.77 -14.00
N ALA A 202 7.59 10.45 -12.73
CA ALA A 202 8.36 9.28 -12.32
C ALA A 202 7.49 8.04 -12.16
N LYS A 203 6.24 8.19 -11.65
CA LYS A 203 5.29 7.11 -11.42
C LYS A 203 3.85 7.57 -11.59
N SER A 204 3.00 6.65 -12.03
CA SER A 204 1.55 6.81 -12.02
C SER A 204 0.91 5.55 -11.44
N PHE A 205 0.04 5.71 -10.45
CA PHE A 205 -0.57 4.63 -9.69
C PHE A 205 -2.09 4.70 -9.77
N ALA A 206 -2.75 3.59 -10.02
CA ALA A 206 -4.19 3.49 -9.78
C ALA A 206 -4.45 3.53 -8.26
N CYS A 207 -5.50 4.24 -7.85
CA CYS A 207 -5.89 4.35 -6.45
C CYS A 207 -7.39 4.22 -6.26
N SER A 208 -7.83 3.94 -5.04
CA SER A 208 -9.21 4.14 -4.63
C SER A 208 -9.30 5.29 -3.64
N VAL A 209 -10.37 6.06 -3.74
CA VAL A 209 -10.59 7.31 -3.01
C VAL A 209 -11.85 7.24 -2.17
N GLY A 210 -12.14 8.29 -1.40
CA GLY A 210 -13.33 8.39 -0.56
C GLY A 210 -14.62 8.29 -1.36
N LYS A 211 -15.61 7.57 -0.79
CA LYS A 211 -16.98 7.56 -1.32
C LYS A 211 -17.64 8.92 -1.12
N SER A 212 -18.77 9.18 -1.79
CA SER A 212 -19.47 10.46 -1.75
C SER A 212 -19.86 10.91 -0.33
N SER A 213 -20.18 9.98 0.58
CA SER A 213 -20.50 10.26 1.98
C SER A 213 -19.29 10.54 2.88
N THR A 214 -18.09 10.15 2.45
CA THR A 214 -16.82 10.38 3.14
C THR A 214 -15.75 10.70 2.10
N PRO A 215 -15.80 11.87 1.45
CA PRO A 215 -14.94 12.19 0.33
C PRO A 215 -13.48 12.36 0.75
N THR A 216 -12.58 12.06 -0.15
CA THR A 216 -11.17 12.46 -0.01
C THR A 216 -11.08 13.99 -0.07
N ILE A 217 -10.27 14.57 0.81
CA ILE A 217 -10.02 16.01 0.83
C ILE A 217 -9.38 16.48 -0.47
N ARG A 218 -9.69 17.73 -0.85
CA ARG A 218 -9.06 18.40 -2.01
C ARG A 218 -8.22 19.57 -1.54
N GLY A 219 -7.22 19.93 -2.32
CA GLY A 219 -6.36 21.08 -2.04
C GLY A 219 -4.88 20.73 -2.05
N HIS A 220 -4.08 21.61 -1.45
CA HIS A 220 -2.63 21.48 -1.35
C HIS A 220 -2.24 21.08 0.08
N PHE A 221 -1.36 20.11 0.18
CA PHE A 221 -0.90 19.51 1.44
C PHE A 221 0.60 19.23 1.35
N SER A 222 1.15 18.67 2.41
CA SER A 222 2.53 18.19 2.44
C SER A 222 2.60 16.80 3.09
N VAL A 223 3.52 15.99 2.63
CA VAL A 223 3.81 14.68 3.23
C VAL A 223 4.20 14.85 4.69
N GLY A 224 3.40 14.26 5.57
CA GLY A 224 3.57 14.28 7.02
C GLY A 224 4.22 13.00 7.56
N SER A 225 3.67 12.51 8.68
CA SER A 225 4.12 11.29 9.35
C SER A 225 3.87 10.04 8.50
N ARG A 226 4.59 8.98 8.82
CA ARG A 226 4.48 7.69 8.13
C ARG A 226 4.69 6.54 9.09
N GLY A 227 4.17 5.38 8.73
CA GLY A 227 4.37 4.17 9.51
C GLY A 227 4.15 2.92 8.66
N THR A 228 4.63 1.81 9.19
CA THR A 228 4.58 0.53 8.48
C THR A 228 3.17 -0.02 8.38
N TYR A 229 2.30 0.27 9.34
CA TYR A 229 0.88 -0.09 9.29
C TYR A 229 0.07 0.70 10.34
N PHE A 230 -1.23 0.67 10.18
CA PHE A 230 -2.21 1.00 11.22
C PHE A 230 -3.39 0.03 11.14
N VAL A 231 -4.17 -0.03 12.21
CA VAL A 231 -5.38 -0.85 12.31
C VAL A 231 -6.60 0.06 12.29
N THR A 232 -7.57 -0.26 11.45
CA THR A 232 -8.85 0.47 11.39
C THR A 232 -9.76 0.08 12.55
N ASP A 233 -10.82 0.85 12.82
CA ASP A 233 -11.81 0.55 13.86
C ASP A 233 -12.46 -0.85 13.68
N ASN A 234 -12.52 -1.34 12.45
CA ASN A 234 -13.04 -2.68 12.12
C ASN A 234 -11.97 -3.78 12.19
N GLY A 235 -10.78 -3.49 12.74
CA GLY A 235 -9.70 -4.46 12.88
C GLY A 235 -8.95 -4.81 11.61
N LEU A 236 -9.14 -4.06 10.50
CA LEU A 236 -8.42 -4.27 9.25
C LEU A 236 -7.07 -3.57 9.29
N ILE A 237 -6.08 -4.18 8.66
CA ILE A 237 -4.71 -3.65 8.61
C ILE A 237 -4.50 -2.93 7.29
N CYS A 238 -4.01 -1.71 7.37
CA CYS A 238 -3.54 -0.88 6.26
C CYS A 238 -2.02 -0.72 6.39
N LYS A 239 -1.26 -1.11 5.37
CA LYS A 239 0.21 -1.11 5.42
C LYS A 239 0.78 0.14 4.73
N TYR A 240 1.99 0.54 5.17
CA TYR A 240 2.78 1.62 4.58
C TYR A 240 2.00 2.93 4.43
N PHE A 241 1.50 3.44 5.56
CA PHE A 241 0.81 4.71 5.49
C PHE A 241 1.77 5.91 5.40
N THR A 242 1.34 6.91 4.66
CA THR A 242 1.96 8.23 4.56
C THR A 242 0.87 9.28 4.71
N GLN A 243 1.02 10.17 5.68
CA GLN A 243 0.03 11.16 6.02
C GLN A 243 -0.03 12.28 4.97
N ILE A 244 -1.25 12.64 4.60
CA ILE A 244 -1.59 13.78 3.76
C ILE A 244 -1.96 14.97 4.65
N SER A 245 -2.98 14.78 5.52
CA SER A 245 -3.43 15.76 6.50
C SER A 245 -4.37 15.09 7.50
N GLY A 246 -4.22 15.35 8.79
CA GLY A 246 -5.04 14.72 9.82
C GLY A 246 -5.08 13.20 9.65
N ASN A 247 -6.29 12.64 9.49
CA ASN A 247 -6.51 11.20 9.29
C ASN A 247 -6.58 10.78 7.81
N TYR A 248 -6.29 11.69 6.88
CA TYR A 248 -6.21 11.36 5.45
C TYR A 248 -4.82 10.86 5.11
N LEU A 249 -4.74 9.65 4.60
CA LEU A 249 -3.51 8.92 4.38
C LEU A 249 -3.46 8.34 2.96
N PHE A 250 -2.27 8.23 2.39
CA PHE A 250 -1.95 7.19 1.42
C PHE A 250 -1.67 5.91 2.19
N HIS A 251 -2.23 4.78 1.79
CA HIS A 251 -1.94 3.48 2.38
C HIS A 251 -2.28 2.33 1.43
N SER A 252 -1.90 1.12 1.78
CA SER A 252 -2.19 -0.06 0.98
C SER A 252 -3.68 -0.40 0.91
N ILE A 253 -4.04 -1.35 0.07
CA ILE A 253 -5.29 -2.13 0.17
C ILE A 253 -5.44 -2.72 1.58
N LEU A 254 -6.62 -3.28 1.88
CA LEU A 254 -6.99 -3.73 3.22
C LEU A 254 -6.67 -5.20 3.45
N TYR A 255 -6.14 -5.50 4.63
CA TYR A 255 -5.79 -6.85 5.07
C TYR A 255 -6.51 -7.20 6.38
N ASP A 256 -6.76 -8.48 6.60
CA ASP A 256 -7.16 -9.01 7.92
C ASP A 256 -5.93 -9.19 8.84
N LYS A 257 -6.18 -9.62 10.08
CA LYS A 257 -5.14 -9.90 11.09
C LYS A 257 -4.20 -11.05 10.71
N ASN A 258 -4.60 -11.89 9.78
CA ASN A 258 -3.81 -13.02 9.29
C ASN A 258 -2.99 -12.65 8.04
N GLY A 259 -3.11 -11.40 7.57
CA GLY A 259 -2.44 -10.90 6.36
C GLY A 259 -3.17 -11.22 5.05
N ASN A 260 -4.38 -11.76 5.10
CA ASN A 260 -5.17 -11.99 3.90
C ASN A 260 -5.75 -10.68 3.38
N VAL A 261 -5.84 -10.54 2.07
CA VAL A 261 -6.48 -9.39 1.43
C VAL A 261 -8.00 -9.45 1.64
N VAL A 262 -8.55 -8.38 2.22
CA VAL A 262 -10.00 -8.23 2.44
C VAL A 262 -10.65 -7.41 1.31
N ASP A 263 -9.96 -6.36 0.84
CA ASP A 263 -10.46 -5.51 -0.23
C ASP A 263 -9.29 -4.99 -1.06
N SER A 264 -9.17 -5.51 -2.29
CA SER A 264 -8.11 -5.16 -3.24
C SER A 264 -8.56 -4.16 -4.31
N ARG A 265 -9.80 -3.66 -4.24
CA ARG A 265 -10.35 -2.79 -5.29
C ARG A 265 -9.60 -1.48 -5.38
N LEU A 266 -9.15 -1.15 -6.60
CA LEU A 266 -8.60 0.14 -7.00
C LEU A 266 -9.42 0.71 -8.15
N GLY A 267 -9.29 2.01 -8.42
CA GLY A 267 -10.04 2.70 -9.45
C GLY A 267 -11.50 2.99 -9.06
N ALA A 268 -11.80 3.11 -7.77
CA ALA A 268 -13.16 3.29 -7.28
C ALA A 268 -13.23 4.26 -6.09
N SER A 269 -14.41 4.88 -5.91
CA SER A 269 -14.71 5.75 -4.76
C SER A 269 -15.36 4.94 -3.65
N ILE A 270 -14.57 4.30 -2.79
CA ILE A 270 -15.01 3.29 -1.82
C ILE A 270 -14.41 3.43 -0.42
N SER A 271 -13.42 4.29 -0.23
CA SER A 271 -12.77 4.46 1.07
C SER A 271 -13.58 5.42 1.98
N HIS A 272 -13.09 5.61 3.22
CA HIS A 272 -13.61 6.59 4.17
C HIS A 272 -12.81 7.91 4.11
N GLY A 273 -12.23 8.22 2.94
CA GLY A 273 -11.50 9.46 2.71
C GLY A 273 -10.01 9.24 2.37
N CYS A 274 -9.39 8.18 2.87
CA CYS A 274 -8.01 7.84 2.55
C CYS A 274 -7.85 7.44 1.07
N ILE A 275 -6.63 7.53 0.58
CA ILE A 275 -6.24 7.11 -0.76
C ILE A 275 -5.59 5.73 -0.66
N ARG A 276 -6.32 4.70 -1.14
CA ARG A 276 -5.84 3.32 -1.16
C ARG A 276 -5.03 3.06 -2.41
N LEU A 277 -3.92 2.37 -2.24
CA LEU A 277 -2.98 2.00 -3.29
C LEU A 277 -2.72 0.49 -3.27
N ALA A 278 -2.19 -0.05 -4.34
CA ALA A 278 -1.54 -1.35 -4.29
C ALA A 278 -0.42 -1.33 -3.23
N LEU A 279 -0.12 -2.49 -2.64
CA LEU A 279 0.85 -2.60 -1.54
C LEU A 279 2.20 -1.97 -1.90
N GLU A 280 2.72 -2.34 -3.05
CA GLU A 280 4.01 -1.88 -3.58
C GLU A 280 4.03 -0.36 -3.85
N ASN A 281 2.89 0.22 -4.28
CA ASN A 281 2.77 1.64 -4.54
C ASN A 281 2.68 2.46 -3.25
N ALA A 282 1.96 1.95 -2.25
CA ALA A 282 1.96 2.53 -0.90
C ALA A 282 3.37 2.46 -0.28
N LYS A 283 4.04 1.31 -0.44
CA LYS A 283 5.42 1.12 0.00
C LYS A 283 6.39 2.04 -0.75
N TYR A 284 6.22 2.25 -2.04
CA TYR A 284 7.03 3.19 -2.82
C TYR A 284 6.95 4.62 -2.25
N ILE A 285 5.74 5.11 -1.96
CA ILE A 285 5.57 6.45 -1.34
C ILE A 285 6.22 6.48 0.04
N TYR A 286 5.99 5.45 0.86
CA TYR A 286 6.57 5.32 2.20
C TYR A 286 8.10 5.35 2.19
N ASP A 287 8.74 4.61 1.26
CA ASP A 287 10.20 4.45 1.22
C ASP A 287 10.91 5.65 0.57
N ASN A 288 10.31 6.24 -0.47
CA ASN A 288 11.05 7.11 -1.39
C ASN A 288 10.64 8.59 -1.32
N ILE A 289 9.43 8.90 -0.84
CA ILE A 289 8.96 10.30 -0.87
C ILE A 289 9.29 10.99 0.45
N PRO A 290 10.13 12.02 0.46
CA PRO A 290 10.53 12.73 1.69
C PRO A 290 9.34 13.41 2.38
N SER A 291 9.45 13.63 3.70
CA SER A 291 8.54 14.52 4.42
C SER A 291 8.62 15.94 3.85
N SER A 292 7.53 16.68 3.96
CA SER A 292 7.38 18.04 3.39
C SER A 292 7.34 18.08 1.85
N THR A 293 7.32 16.95 1.16
CA THR A 293 6.99 16.89 -0.28
C THR A 293 5.57 17.43 -0.47
N SER A 294 5.40 18.33 -1.43
CA SER A 294 4.07 18.90 -1.74
C SER A 294 3.15 17.88 -2.39
N ILE A 295 1.89 17.96 -1.98
CA ILE A 295 0.78 17.11 -2.47
C ILE A 295 -0.32 18.03 -2.99
N TRP A 296 -0.82 17.79 -4.19
CA TRP A 296 -2.03 18.41 -4.70
C TRP A 296 -3.08 17.36 -5.01
N ILE A 297 -4.26 17.51 -4.44
CA ILE A 297 -5.42 16.62 -4.62
C ILE A 297 -6.56 17.40 -5.26
N GLN A 298 -7.02 16.95 -6.43
CA GLN A 298 -8.03 17.63 -7.22
C GLN A 298 -9.18 16.69 -7.65
#